data_6f01d3bf93b7e00f4a65ce659baea927
#
_entry.id   6f01d3bf93b7e00f4a65ce659baea927
#
_cell.length_a   1.000
_cell.length_b   1.000
_cell.length_c   1.000
_cell.angle_alpha   90.00
_cell.angle_beta   90.00
_cell.angle_gamma   90.00
#
_symmetry.space_group_name_H-M   'P 1'
#
loop_
_entity.id
_entity.type
_entity.pdbx_description
1 polymer ?
#
loop_
_entity_poly.entity_id
_entity_poly.type
_entity_poly.pdbx_seq_one_letter_code
_entity_poly.pdbx_strand_id
1 'polypeptide(L)'
;MGAHSPHSRQSLDGIETSIGLPSHELNSPQIDASSEDENDSIDTAINDGRSPPQAPDIAPLMTGHRRFPSADDDIHASDNETENDHVEVEAEKPVTWSSLPKKGQLAILTFARLSEPLTQTSLQAYMFYQLKSFDPSLPDSAISAQAGVLQGSFTAAQFLTAVFWGRLADAPWMGRKRVLLIGLLGTSISCVGFGFSRSFMAAAIFRTLGGVLNSNVGVMRTLIAEIIAEKKFQSRAFLLLPMCFNIGVIIGPILGGSLADPVNSFPSLFGPGSALGGQDGVWWMQRWPYALPNVLSAIFIFMSVIAVFLGLDETHETARYRSDWGRKLGKRITRAFTRTPQHYRPLTRANDDDSLYLEGSVGPWSAPSSPIRSRAPPLPRPHKRPGLRQIFTRNIMITLLAHFLLAFHTSAFNAMTFTFLPTPRASESSRQGWFHFGGGLGLPSARVGLATAIIGFIGLPLQILVYPRVQAKLGTLASFRMFLPFSPISYLLMPFLVILPRIPWIVWPSFTLVVSLQVISRTFALPAAIILVNNCVTDPSILGTVHGIAQSISSGARTLGPLLGGWGLGLGLANNMVGAVWWALAVESLIGWFVLWSVHEGQGIQPVKKAVGEEDDS
;
A
#
# COMPACT_ATOMS: atom_id res chain seq x y z
N MET A 1 73.08 1.40 -8.68
CA MET A 1 73.54 0.46 -9.71
C MET A 1 72.29 -0.01 -10.41
N GLY A 2 71.94 0.49 -11.45
CA GLY A 2 72.14 0.44 -12.89
C GLY A 2 70.80 -0.02 -13.45
N ALA A 3 69.97 0.80 -14.03
CA ALA A 3 69.86 1.32 -15.36
C ALA A 3 69.51 0.25 -16.41
N HIS A 4 68.31 0.38 -17.02
CA HIS A 4 68.12 0.60 -18.48
C HIS A 4 66.67 0.37 -18.92
N SER A 5 66.00 1.40 -19.37
CA SER A 5 65.06 1.38 -20.50
C SER A 5 65.90 1.36 -21.79
N PRO A 6 65.42 1.17 -23.03
CA PRO A 6 64.24 1.82 -23.64
C PRO A 6 63.54 1.07 -24.82
N HIS A 7 62.44 1.73 -25.32
CA HIS A 7 61.93 1.82 -26.71
C HIS A 7 61.46 0.58 -27.47
N SER A 8 60.21 0.62 -27.99
CA SER A 8 59.96 0.98 -29.39
C SER A 8 58.49 1.11 -29.73
N ARG A 9 58.17 2.22 -30.40
CA ARG A 9 56.95 2.45 -31.19
C ARG A 9 56.93 1.48 -32.38
N GLN A 10 55.74 1.01 -32.79
CA GLN A 10 55.39 0.82 -34.20
C GLN A 10 53.88 0.98 -34.38
N SER A 11 53.54 1.96 -35.19
CA SER A 11 52.31 2.20 -35.92
C SER A 11 52.23 1.24 -37.10
N LEU A 12 51.03 0.82 -37.46
CA LEU A 12 50.60 0.44 -38.82
C LEU A 12 49.07 0.46 -38.85
N ASP A 13 48.53 1.44 -39.44
CA ASP A 13 47.65 1.61 -40.58
C ASP A 13 46.78 0.45 -41.05
N GLY A 14 45.49 0.76 -41.15
CA GLY A 14 44.67 0.55 -42.34
C GLY A 14 44.05 -0.81 -42.55
N ILE A 15 42.74 -0.90 -42.40
CA ILE A 15 41.88 -1.48 -43.47
C ILE A 15 40.45 -0.89 -43.25
N GLU A 16 40.06 -0.05 -44.19
CA GLU A 16 38.67 0.27 -44.53
C GLU A 16 38.06 -0.95 -45.23
N THR A 17 36.83 -1.30 -44.86
CA THR A 17 35.92 -1.95 -45.81
C THR A 17 34.51 -1.40 -45.58
N SER A 18 34.11 -0.61 -46.53
CA SER A 18 32.77 -0.12 -46.84
C SER A 18 31.85 -1.27 -47.33
N ILE A 19 30.63 -1.32 -46.84
CA ILE A 19 29.44 -1.88 -47.50
C ILE A 19 28.28 -1.01 -47.04
N GLY A 20 27.72 -0.13 -47.80
CA GLY A 20 26.85 -0.17 -48.93
C GLY A 20 25.40 -0.07 -48.41
N LEU A 21 24.81 1.15 -48.29
CA LEU A 21 23.38 1.42 -48.22
C LEU A 21 22.76 1.32 -49.62
N PRO A 22 21.47 0.99 -49.74
CA PRO A 22 20.66 1.66 -50.76
C PRO A 22 19.53 2.50 -50.10
N SER A 23 19.56 3.74 -50.52
CA SER A 23 18.51 4.75 -50.45
C SER A 23 17.31 4.33 -51.33
N HIS A 24 16.12 4.47 -50.78
CA HIS A 24 14.90 4.66 -51.57
C HIS A 24 14.18 5.92 -51.09
N GLU A 25 14.30 6.95 -51.97
CA GLU A 25 13.36 8.07 -52.06
C GLU A 25 11.98 7.53 -52.46
N LEU A 26 10.93 8.19 -51.99
CA LEU A 26 9.81 8.65 -52.81
C LEU A 26 8.73 9.38 -52.00
N ASN A 27 8.64 10.67 -52.33
CA ASN A 27 7.44 11.48 -52.59
C ASN A 27 6.47 11.84 -51.48
N SER A 28 6.58 13.08 -51.11
CA SER A 28 5.48 13.97 -50.70
C SER A 28 4.63 14.40 -51.92
N PRO A 29 3.35 14.75 -51.75
CA PRO A 29 2.82 15.90 -52.47
C PRO A 29 2.40 17.03 -51.51
N GLN A 30 2.91 18.19 -51.80
CA GLN A 30 2.35 19.48 -51.47
C GLN A 30 0.97 19.62 -52.14
N ILE A 31 0.05 20.31 -51.47
CA ILE A 31 -1.01 21.09 -52.10
C ILE A 31 -1.10 22.43 -51.36
N ASP A 32 -1.17 23.45 -52.20
CA ASP A 32 -1.01 24.85 -51.95
C ASP A 32 -2.15 25.52 -51.16
N ALA A 33 -1.79 26.65 -50.60
CA ALA A 33 -2.63 27.72 -50.10
C ALA A 33 -3.21 28.56 -51.24
N SER A 34 -4.46 29.02 -51.09
CA SER A 34 -4.98 30.33 -51.57
C SER A 34 -6.37 30.49 -50.95
N SER A 35 -6.61 31.41 -50.08
CA SER A 35 -6.92 32.87 -50.23
C SER A 35 -8.37 33.14 -50.65
N GLU A 36 -8.92 34.08 -49.90
CA GLU A 36 -9.90 35.13 -50.24
C GLU A 36 -11.36 34.94 -49.76
N ASP A 37 -11.70 35.76 -48.82
CA ASP A 37 -12.73 36.82 -48.72
C ASP A 37 -14.09 36.55 -49.37
N GLU A 38 -15.17 36.73 -48.62
CA GLU A 38 -16.07 37.88 -48.79
C GLU A 38 -17.27 37.84 -47.84
N ASN A 39 -17.56 39.02 -47.32
CA ASN A 39 -18.82 39.47 -46.72
C ASN A 39 -20.06 39.10 -47.57
N ASP A 40 -21.16 38.84 -46.92
CA ASP A 40 -22.30 39.77 -47.00
C ASP A 40 -23.46 39.38 -46.07
N SER A 41 -23.96 40.40 -45.43
CA SER A 41 -25.21 40.58 -44.77
C SER A 41 -26.44 40.15 -45.61
N ILE A 42 -27.53 39.77 -44.98
CA ILE A 42 -28.89 40.33 -45.22
C ILE A 42 -29.86 39.83 -44.13
N ASP A 43 -30.55 40.81 -43.56
CA ASP A 43 -31.73 40.76 -42.71
C ASP A 43 -32.88 39.89 -43.26
N THR A 44 -33.68 39.33 -42.35
CA THR A 44 -35.14 39.67 -42.19
C THR A 44 -35.82 38.77 -41.17
N ALA A 45 -36.25 39.38 -40.14
CA ALA A 45 -37.50 39.33 -39.37
C ALA A 45 -38.47 38.14 -39.59
N ILE A 46 -38.99 37.63 -38.46
CA ILE A 46 -40.40 37.63 -38.03
C ILE A 46 -40.52 36.98 -36.65
N ASN A 47 -40.80 37.74 -35.69
CA ASN A 47 -41.77 37.78 -34.62
C ASN A 47 -42.53 36.48 -34.32
N ASP A 48 -42.31 35.92 -33.11
CA ASP A 48 -43.44 35.49 -32.26
C ASP A 48 -43.02 35.41 -30.78
N GLY A 49 -43.81 36.10 -29.99
CA GLY A 49 -43.57 36.33 -28.58
C GLY A 49 -43.87 35.15 -27.66
N ARG A 50 -43.00 35.00 -26.66
CA ARG A 50 -43.34 34.49 -25.33
C ARG A 50 -42.30 34.97 -24.33
N SER A 51 -42.80 35.72 -23.35
CA SER A 51 -42.05 36.27 -22.20
C SER A 51 -41.44 35.18 -21.30
N PRO A 52 -40.29 35.43 -20.67
CA PRO A 52 -39.72 34.53 -19.65
C PRO A 52 -40.38 34.76 -18.28
N PRO A 53 -40.47 33.76 -17.41
CA PRO A 53 -40.97 33.92 -16.04
C PRO A 53 -39.92 34.55 -15.14
N GLN A 54 -40.41 35.47 -14.32
CA GLN A 54 -39.69 36.24 -13.31
C GLN A 54 -39.16 35.38 -12.18
N ALA A 55 -37.97 35.76 -11.68
CA ALA A 55 -37.40 35.33 -10.42
C ALA A 55 -38.17 35.95 -9.25
N PRO A 56 -38.30 35.28 -8.10
CA PRO A 56 -38.80 35.89 -6.88
C PRO A 56 -37.72 36.59 -6.07
N ASP A 57 -38.11 37.76 -5.58
CA ASP A 57 -37.37 38.72 -4.80
C ASP A 57 -36.89 38.21 -3.43
N ILE A 58 -35.73 38.69 -3.07
CA ILE A 58 -35.18 38.66 -1.71
C ILE A 58 -35.72 39.86 -0.94
N ALA A 59 -36.31 39.65 0.23
CA ALA A 59 -36.56 40.70 1.19
C ALA A 59 -36.35 40.23 2.65
N PRO A 60 -36.09 41.12 3.62
CA PRO A 60 -35.04 40.93 4.61
C PRO A 60 -35.54 40.51 6.02
N LEU A 61 -34.53 40.16 6.85
CA LEU A 61 -34.67 39.96 8.30
C LEU A 61 -35.43 41.06 9.00
N MET A 62 -36.37 40.67 9.87
CA MET A 62 -36.76 41.48 11.05
C MET A 62 -36.89 40.59 12.29
N THR A 63 -36.19 41.01 13.32
CA THR A 63 -36.26 40.63 14.71
C THR A 63 -37.65 40.87 15.33
N GLY A 64 -38.10 39.97 16.22
CA GLY A 64 -39.31 40.20 16.98
C GLY A 64 -39.57 39.22 18.13
N HIS A 65 -39.34 39.69 19.32
CA HIS A 65 -39.67 39.32 20.66
C HIS A 65 -40.73 38.24 20.97
N ARG A 66 -40.38 37.46 22.00
CA ARG A 66 -41.25 36.63 22.87
C ARG A 66 -42.49 37.38 23.36
N ARG A 67 -43.64 36.69 23.37
CA ARG A 67 -44.65 36.82 24.44
C ARG A 67 -45.40 35.49 24.58
N PHE A 68 -45.47 35.03 25.83
CA PHE A 68 -46.41 34.00 26.29
C PHE A 68 -47.79 34.60 26.42
N PRO A 69 -48.86 33.85 26.25
CA PRO A 69 -50.02 34.00 27.13
C PRO A 69 -50.43 32.68 27.82
N SER A 70 -51.04 32.92 28.94
CA SER A 70 -51.54 32.04 29.97
C SER A 70 -52.77 31.22 29.57
N ALA A 71 -52.99 30.25 30.43
CA ALA A 71 -54.05 29.24 30.45
C ALA A 71 -55.48 29.77 30.37
N ASP A 72 -56.32 28.81 30.07
CA ASP A 72 -57.77 28.65 30.22
C ASP A 72 -58.53 28.75 28.87
N ASP A 73 -58.93 27.60 28.43
CA ASP A 73 -60.32 27.25 28.16
C ASP A 73 -60.47 25.87 27.52
N ASP A 74 -61.21 25.02 28.21
CA ASP A 74 -61.72 23.72 27.79
C ASP A 74 -62.54 23.84 26.49
N ILE A 75 -62.47 22.81 25.59
CA ILE A 75 -63.63 22.15 24.98
C ILE A 75 -63.14 20.96 24.08
N HIS A 76 -63.83 19.85 24.24
CA HIS A 76 -63.76 18.58 23.52
C HIS A 76 -63.52 18.63 22.00
N ALA A 77 -62.63 17.74 21.48
CA ALA A 77 -62.88 16.98 20.27
C ALA A 77 -61.82 15.88 20.03
N SER A 78 -62.28 14.69 19.99
CA SER A 78 -61.88 13.50 19.19
C SER A 78 -60.40 13.27 18.90
N ASP A 79 -59.94 12.15 19.45
CA ASP A 79 -58.73 11.37 19.18
C ASP A 79 -58.52 11.15 17.66
N ASN A 80 -57.40 11.67 17.14
CA ASN A 80 -56.65 11.11 16.04
C ASN A 80 -55.18 11.17 16.46
N GLU A 81 -54.70 10.14 17.11
CA GLU A 81 -53.29 9.91 17.35
C GLU A 81 -52.58 9.68 16.03
N THR A 82 -52.04 10.76 15.44
CA THR A 82 -50.95 10.64 14.48
C THR A 82 -49.71 10.33 15.30
N GLU A 83 -49.37 9.07 15.34
CA GLU A 83 -48.12 8.51 15.84
C GLU A 83 -46.98 9.18 15.05
N ASN A 84 -46.42 10.24 15.63
CA ASN A 84 -45.17 10.83 15.19
C ASN A 84 -44.06 9.80 15.54
N ASP A 85 -43.76 8.93 14.58
CA ASP A 85 -42.52 8.14 14.56
C ASP A 85 -41.34 9.12 14.59
N HIS A 86 -40.97 9.56 15.79
CA HIS A 86 -39.65 10.11 16.05
C HIS A 86 -38.66 8.96 15.82
N VAL A 87 -38.22 8.80 14.57
CA VAL A 87 -36.99 8.05 14.27
C VAL A 87 -35.89 8.77 15.04
N GLU A 88 -35.66 8.33 16.29
CA GLU A 88 -34.44 8.67 17.00
C GLU A 88 -33.27 8.27 16.11
N VAL A 89 -32.65 9.25 15.46
CA VAL A 89 -31.36 9.07 14.80
C VAL A 89 -30.37 8.74 15.91
N GLU A 90 -30.28 7.43 16.20
CA GLU A 90 -29.33 6.88 17.15
C GLU A 90 -27.95 7.44 16.76
N ALA A 91 -27.42 8.35 17.58
CA ALA A 91 -26.11 8.97 17.35
C ALA A 91 -25.08 7.85 17.17
N GLU A 92 -24.57 7.67 15.94
CA GLU A 92 -23.63 6.59 15.61
C GLU A 92 -22.46 6.62 16.60
N LYS A 93 -22.37 5.55 17.42
CA LYS A 93 -21.29 5.41 18.40
C LYS A 93 -19.92 5.55 17.72
N PRO A 94 -19.01 6.35 18.24
CA PRO A 94 -17.72 6.59 17.63
C PRO A 94 -16.96 5.27 17.42
N VAL A 95 -16.51 5.02 16.20
CA VAL A 95 -15.71 3.83 15.87
C VAL A 95 -14.43 3.82 16.71
N THR A 96 -14.19 2.74 17.43
CA THR A 96 -12.97 2.52 18.24
C THR A 96 -12.19 1.32 17.68
N TRP A 97 -10.96 1.12 18.11
CA TRP A 97 -10.19 -0.10 17.77
C TRP A 97 -10.87 -1.36 18.32
N SER A 98 -11.56 -1.23 19.45
CA SER A 98 -12.30 -2.32 20.07
C SER A 98 -13.63 -2.64 19.39
N SER A 99 -14.19 -1.74 18.58
CA SER A 99 -15.42 -1.97 17.84
C SER A 99 -15.23 -2.65 16.47
N LEU A 100 -13.99 -2.87 16.03
CA LEU A 100 -13.70 -3.54 14.75
C LEU A 100 -14.32 -4.95 14.73
N PRO A 101 -15.07 -5.32 13.69
CA PRO A 101 -15.59 -6.66 13.53
C PRO A 101 -14.48 -7.67 13.18
N LYS A 102 -14.72 -8.95 13.42
CA LYS A 102 -13.82 -10.07 13.05
C LYS A 102 -12.34 -9.85 13.44
N LYS A 103 -12.07 -9.34 14.64
CA LYS A 103 -10.72 -9.00 15.15
C LYS A 103 -9.68 -10.11 14.98
N GLY A 104 -10.06 -11.38 15.20
CA GLY A 104 -9.15 -12.52 15.04
C GLY A 104 -8.65 -12.67 13.59
N GLN A 105 -9.51 -12.43 12.60
CA GLN A 105 -9.11 -12.47 11.18
C GLN A 105 -8.17 -11.30 10.84
N LEU A 106 -8.48 -10.10 11.32
CA LEU A 106 -7.64 -8.93 11.16
C LEU A 106 -6.28 -9.10 11.84
N ALA A 107 -6.23 -9.68 13.04
CA ALA A 107 -4.99 -9.94 13.76
C ALA A 107 -4.06 -10.89 12.98
N ILE A 108 -4.60 -11.96 12.38
CA ILE A 108 -3.84 -12.89 11.53
C ILE A 108 -3.30 -12.18 10.30
N LEU A 109 -4.12 -11.37 9.63
CA LEU A 109 -3.69 -10.58 8.46
C LEU A 109 -2.64 -9.53 8.82
N THR A 110 -2.76 -8.88 9.98
CA THR A 110 -1.79 -7.91 10.49
C THR A 110 -0.45 -8.59 10.79
N PHE A 111 -0.46 -9.76 11.42
CA PHE A 111 0.74 -10.56 11.68
C PHE A 111 1.42 -10.99 10.37
N ALA A 112 0.64 -11.51 9.42
CA ALA A 112 1.15 -11.88 8.10
C ALA A 112 1.67 -10.65 7.33
N ARG A 113 1.05 -9.48 7.47
CA ARG A 113 1.49 -8.25 6.82
C ARG A 113 2.81 -7.72 7.39
N LEU A 114 3.05 -7.88 8.70
CA LEU A 114 4.28 -7.42 9.35
C LEU A 114 5.52 -8.16 8.82
N SER A 115 5.38 -9.41 8.40
CA SER A 115 6.49 -10.25 7.95
C SER A 115 7.25 -9.68 6.76
N GLU A 116 6.56 -9.08 5.80
CA GLU A 116 7.20 -8.53 4.59
C GLU A 116 8.07 -7.30 4.88
N PRO A 117 7.58 -6.21 5.50
CA PRO A 117 8.43 -5.06 5.78
C PRO A 117 9.56 -5.39 6.75
N LEU A 118 9.33 -6.27 7.73
CA LEU A 118 10.37 -6.73 8.64
C LEU A 118 11.54 -7.37 7.86
N THR A 119 11.24 -8.30 6.96
CA THR A 119 12.25 -8.97 6.12
C THR A 119 12.94 -8.01 5.18
N GLN A 120 12.20 -7.13 4.50
CA GLN A 120 12.74 -6.18 3.54
C GLN A 120 13.72 -5.19 4.18
N THR A 121 13.38 -4.66 5.34
CA THR A 121 14.18 -3.65 6.03
C THR A 121 15.32 -4.28 6.83
N SER A 122 15.14 -5.49 7.34
CA SER A 122 16.23 -6.28 7.93
C SER A 122 17.36 -6.51 6.92
N LEU A 123 17.01 -6.92 5.69
CA LEU A 123 17.96 -7.11 4.61
C LEU A 123 18.78 -5.86 4.30
N GLN A 124 18.16 -4.69 4.31
CA GLN A 124 18.84 -3.43 3.99
C GLN A 124 20.01 -3.13 4.93
N ALA A 125 19.95 -3.61 6.19
CA ALA A 125 20.98 -3.35 7.19
C ALA A 125 22.31 -4.06 6.91
N TYR A 126 22.29 -5.23 6.28
CA TYR A 126 23.50 -6.05 6.07
C TYR A 126 23.79 -6.40 4.61
N MET A 127 22.91 -6.08 3.67
CA MET A 127 23.03 -6.46 2.26
C MET A 127 24.38 -6.03 1.64
N PHE A 128 24.84 -4.82 1.94
CA PHE A 128 26.13 -4.32 1.46
C PHE A 128 27.28 -5.22 1.93
N TYR A 129 27.31 -5.57 3.20
CA TYR A 129 28.36 -6.40 3.80
C TYR A 129 28.30 -7.84 3.27
N GLN A 130 27.09 -8.39 3.08
CA GLN A 130 26.92 -9.71 2.48
C GLN A 130 27.45 -9.74 1.05
N LEU A 131 27.18 -8.72 0.23
CA LEU A 131 27.71 -8.62 -1.12
C LEU A 131 29.24 -8.48 -1.13
N LYS A 132 29.79 -7.67 -0.23
CA LYS A 132 31.24 -7.53 -0.07
C LYS A 132 31.92 -8.84 0.35
N SER A 133 31.23 -9.70 1.08
CA SER A 133 31.72 -11.03 1.45
C SER A 133 31.78 -12.03 0.28
N PHE A 134 31.01 -11.79 -0.79
CA PHE A 134 31.05 -12.64 -1.99
C PHE A 134 32.30 -12.39 -2.83
N ASP A 135 32.69 -11.13 -2.95
CA ASP A 135 33.89 -10.72 -3.67
C ASP A 135 34.51 -9.47 -3.00
N PRO A 136 35.48 -9.68 -2.07
CA PRO A 136 36.15 -8.58 -1.37
C PRO A 136 36.98 -7.67 -2.28
N SER A 137 37.31 -8.09 -3.51
CA SER A 137 38.13 -7.32 -4.45
C SER A 137 37.36 -6.19 -5.14
N LEU A 138 36.02 -6.25 -5.13
CA LEU A 138 35.18 -5.26 -5.77
C LEU A 138 35.22 -3.90 -5.01
N PRO A 139 35.26 -2.78 -5.74
CA PRO A 139 35.16 -1.46 -5.15
C PRO A 139 33.74 -1.24 -4.56
N ASP A 140 33.66 -0.43 -3.51
CA ASP A 140 32.41 -0.17 -2.80
C ASP A 140 31.32 0.43 -3.71
N SER A 141 31.70 1.14 -4.78
CA SER A 141 30.77 1.66 -5.78
C SER A 141 30.07 0.54 -6.58
N ALA A 142 30.82 -0.50 -6.96
CA ALA A 142 30.25 -1.68 -7.65
C ALA A 142 29.35 -2.47 -6.73
N ILE A 143 29.72 -2.65 -5.45
CA ILE A 143 28.89 -3.32 -4.44
C ILE A 143 27.60 -2.54 -4.22
N SER A 144 27.67 -1.21 -4.15
CA SER A 144 26.48 -0.35 -4.03
C SER A 144 25.54 -0.48 -5.23
N ALA A 145 26.10 -0.56 -6.46
CA ALA A 145 25.31 -0.81 -7.67
C ALA A 145 24.65 -2.20 -7.63
N GLN A 146 25.37 -3.25 -7.23
CA GLN A 146 24.80 -4.59 -7.05
C GLN A 146 23.69 -4.61 -6.00
N ALA A 147 23.83 -3.89 -4.89
CA ALA A 147 22.80 -3.74 -3.87
C ALA A 147 21.53 -3.08 -4.44
N GLY A 148 21.70 -2.05 -5.28
CA GLY A 148 20.60 -1.40 -6.00
C GLY A 148 19.87 -2.37 -6.93
N VAL A 149 20.60 -3.19 -7.69
CA VAL A 149 20.02 -4.22 -8.57
C VAL A 149 19.25 -5.26 -7.77
N LEU A 150 19.78 -5.75 -6.65
CA LEU A 150 19.07 -6.70 -5.79
C LEU A 150 17.79 -6.12 -5.19
N GLN A 151 17.82 -4.86 -4.80
CA GLN A 151 16.63 -4.17 -4.29
C GLN A 151 15.58 -4.01 -5.40
N GLY A 152 16.01 -3.58 -6.58
CA GLY A 152 15.16 -3.37 -7.75
C GLY A 152 14.59 -4.66 -8.32
N SER A 153 15.35 -5.77 -8.32
CA SER A 153 14.92 -7.06 -8.90
C SER A 153 13.66 -7.61 -8.23
N PHE A 154 13.54 -7.47 -6.91
CA PHE A 154 12.35 -7.89 -6.17
C PHE A 154 11.11 -7.08 -6.59
N THR A 155 11.22 -5.75 -6.61
CA THR A 155 10.08 -4.87 -6.95
C THR A 155 9.73 -4.92 -8.43
N ALA A 156 10.71 -5.09 -9.32
CA ALA A 156 10.49 -5.29 -10.74
C ALA A 156 9.77 -6.61 -11.03
N ALA A 157 10.18 -7.71 -10.39
CA ALA A 157 9.51 -8.99 -10.49
C ALA A 157 8.06 -8.92 -9.97
N GLN A 158 7.86 -8.25 -8.86
CA GLN A 158 6.53 -8.02 -8.29
C GLN A 158 5.65 -7.17 -9.23
N PHE A 159 6.22 -6.18 -9.90
CA PHE A 159 5.52 -5.37 -10.91
C PHE A 159 4.94 -6.26 -12.03
N LEU A 160 5.75 -7.17 -12.57
CA LEU A 160 5.34 -8.05 -13.68
C LEU A 160 4.27 -9.06 -13.26
N THR A 161 4.34 -9.59 -12.04
CA THR A 161 3.51 -10.74 -11.63
C THR A 161 2.28 -10.37 -10.82
N ALA A 162 2.18 -9.15 -10.27
CA ALA A 162 1.11 -8.77 -9.36
C ALA A 162 -0.29 -8.89 -9.98
N VAL A 163 -0.45 -8.51 -11.26
CA VAL A 163 -1.74 -8.61 -11.97
C VAL A 163 -2.15 -10.08 -12.16
N PHE A 164 -1.20 -10.93 -12.51
CA PHE A 164 -1.44 -12.37 -12.63
C PHE A 164 -1.94 -12.97 -11.32
N TRP A 165 -1.27 -12.68 -10.21
CA TRP A 165 -1.68 -13.13 -8.88
C TRP A 165 -3.03 -12.57 -8.45
N GLY A 166 -3.33 -11.31 -8.80
CA GLY A 166 -4.63 -10.71 -8.56
C GLY A 166 -5.76 -11.47 -9.25
N ARG A 167 -5.59 -11.80 -10.54
CA ARG A 167 -6.56 -12.62 -11.29
C ARG A 167 -6.65 -14.05 -10.75
N LEU A 168 -5.55 -14.63 -10.32
CA LEU A 168 -5.52 -15.95 -9.73
C LEU A 168 -6.28 -15.98 -8.38
N ALA A 169 -6.16 -14.92 -7.58
CA ALA A 169 -6.91 -14.75 -6.34
C ALA A 169 -8.43 -14.66 -6.57
N ASP A 170 -8.87 -14.08 -7.71
CA ASP A 170 -10.27 -14.03 -8.12
C ASP A 170 -10.76 -15.35 -8.74
N ALA A 171 -9.87 -16.34 -8.96
CA ALA A 171 -10.26 -17.62 -9.56
C ALA A 171 -11.08 -18.48 -8.59
N PRO A 172 -12.30 -18.98 -8.96
CA PRO A 172 -13.15 -19.81 -8.09
C PRO A 172 -12.46 -21.06 -7.56
N TRP A 173 -11.51 -21.62 -8.33
CA TRP A 173 -10.76 -22.82 -7.96
C TRP A 173 -9.59 -22.55 -7.00
N MET A 174 -9.08 -21.29 -6.96
CA MET A 174 -7.92 -20.88 -6.13
C MET A 174 -8.37 -20.17 -4.85
N GLY A 175 -8.97 -18.98 -4.98
CA GLY A 175 -9.38 -18.13 -3.86
C GLY A 175 -8.25 -17.28 -3.27
N ARG A 176 -8.59 -16.42 -2.31
CA ARG A 176 -7.67 -15.44 -1.69
C ARG A 176 -6.66 -16.10 -0.77
N LYS A 177 -7.14 -16.99 0.10
CA LYS A 177 -6.32 -17.66 1.13
C LYS A 177 -5.20 -18.49 0.51
N ARG A 178 -5.49 -19.28 -0.53
CA ARG A 178 -4.47 -20.13 -1.17
C ARG A 178 -3.38 -19.32 -1.84
N VAL A 179 -3.75 -18.25 -2.55
CA VAL A 179 -2.77 -17.34 -3.17
C VAL A 179 -1.88 -16.70 -2.13
N LEU A 180 -2.45 -16.24 -1.00
CA LEU A 180 -1.68 -15.71 0.12
C LEU A 180 -0.71 -16.73 0.71
N LEU A 181 -1.14 -17.98 0.90
CA LEU A 181 -0.28 -19.06 1.40
C LEU A 181 0.89 -19.36 0.47
N ILE A 182 0.65 -19.42 -0.86
CA ILE A 182 1.71 -19.63 -1.86
C ILE A 182 2.70 -18.47 -1.81
N GLY A 183 2.21 -17.22 -1.76
CA GLY A 183 3.05 -16.05 -1.71
C GLY A 183 3.92 -15.96 -0.45
N LEU A 184 3.35 -16.23 0.71
CA LEU A 184 4.10 -16.27 1.98
C LEU A 184 5.14 -17.40 1.99
N LEU A 185 4.75 -18.62 1.58
CA LEU A 185 5.65 -19.77 1.54
C LEU A 185 6.80 -19.53 0.55
N GLY A 186 6.49 -19.02 -0.65
CA GLY A 186 7.48 -18.68 -1.65
C GLY A 186 8.47 -17.60 -1.17
N THR A 187 7.97 -16.58 -0.47
CA THR A 187 8.82 -15.55 0.14
C THR A 187 9.71 -16.13 1.23
N SER A 188 9.20 -17.05 2.06
CA SER A 188 9.98 -17.74 3.10
C SER A 188 11.13 -18.55 2.50
N ILE A 189 10.85 -19.36 1.47
CA ILE A 189 11.86 -20.16 0.77
C ILE A 189 12.90 -19.26 0.11
N SER A 190 12.46 -18.20 -0.56
CA SER A 190 13.34 -17.19 -1.18
C SER A 190 14.27 -16.54 -0.15
N CYS A 191 13.75 -16.22 1.03
CA CYS A 191 14.53 -15.62 2.11
C CYS A 191 15.64 -16.57 2.62
N VAL A 192 15.33 -17.85 2.81
CA VAL A 192 16.31 -18.87 3.16
C VAL A 192 17.39 -18.98 2.07
N GLY A 193 16.97 -19.14 0.81
CA GLY A 193 17.90 -19.26 -0.31
C GLY A 193 18.81 -18.03 -0.47
N PHE A 194 18.28 -16.84 -0.25
CA PHE A 194 19.08 -15.62 -0.22
C PHE A 194 20.13 -15.63 0.89
N GLY A 195 19.75 -16.04 2.10
CA GLY A 195 20.66 -16.11 3.26
C GLY A 195 21.84 -17.06 3.05
N PHE A 196 21.62 -18.18 2.35
CA PHE A 196 22.65 -19.18 2.03
C PHE A 196 23.34 -18.94 0.69
N SER A 197 23.07 -17.84 0.00
CA SER A 197 23.74 -17.48 -1.25
C SER A 197 25.22 -17.16 -1.03
N ARG A 198 26.07 -17.55 -1.99
CA ARG A 198 27.53 -17.31 -2.00
C ARG A 198 27.99 -16.49 -3.22
N SER A 199 27.08 -16.10 -4.06
CA SER A 199 27.37 -15.29 -5.24
C SER A 199 26.26 -14.29 -5.47
N PHE A 200 26.60 -13.19 -6.10
CA PHE A 200 25.62 -12.17 -6.51
C PHE A 200 24.49 -12.78 -7.36
N MET A 201 24.84 -13.67 -8.30
CA MET A 201 23.82 -14.29 -9.19
C MET A 201 22.84 -15.15 -8.40
N ALA A 202 23.30 -15.99 -7.47
CA ALA A 202 22.43 -16.79 -6.60
C ALA A 202 21.52 -15.90 -5.76
N ALA A 203 22.07 -14.84 -5.14
CA ALA A 203 21.32 -13.87 -4.38
C ALA A 203 20.24 -13.17 -5.24
N ALA A 204 20.58 -12.77 -6.48
CA ALA A 204 19.67 -12.13 -7.41
C ALA A 204 18.53 -13.08 -7.83
N ILE A 205 18.81 -14.35 -8.09
CA ILE A 205 17.80 -15.36 -8.43
C ILE A 205 16.80 -15.53 -7.29
N PHE A 206 17.27 -15.76 -6.05
CA PHE A 206 16.36 -15.90 -4.92
C PHE A 206 15.59 -14.61 -4.63
N ARG A 207 16.21 -13.45 -4.79
CA ARG A 207 15.54 -12.16 -4.62
C ARG A 207 14.43 -11.95 -5.65
N THR A 208 14.70 -12.26 -6.92
CA THR A 208 13.73 -12.21 -8.02
C THR A 208 12.60 -13.22 -7.78
N LEU A 209 12.92 -14.45 -7.38
CA LEU A 209 11.93 -15.49 -7.04
C LEU A 209 10.99 -15.01 -5.93
N GLY A 210 11.54 -14.38 -4.89
CA GLY A 210 10.74 -13.78 -3.83
C GLY A 210 9.79 -12.71 -4.34
N GLY A 211 10.22 -11.87 -5.30
CA GLY A 211 9.38 -10.86 -5.96
C GLY A 211 8.30 -11.48 -6.85
N VAL A 212 8.65 -12.50 -7.65
CA VAL A 212 7.71 -13.22 -8.54
C VAL A 212 6.56 -13.84 -7.76
N LEU A 213 6.83 -14.43 -6.60
CA LEU A 213 5.82 -15.11 -5.78
C LEU A 213 5.08 -14.15 -4.84
N ASN A 214 5.60 -12.93 -4.60
CA ASN A 214 5.04 -11.99 -3.64
C ASN A 214 3.98 -11.06 -4.26
N SER A 215 2.73 -11.47 -4.19
CA SER A 215 1.56 -10.59 -4.38
C SER A 215 0.75 -10.41 -3.09
N ASN A 216 1.36 -10.68 -1.94
CA ASN A 216 0.68 -10.77 -0.64
C ASN A 216 -0.09 -9.50 -0.30
N VAL A 217 0.49 -8.32 -0.57
CA VAL A 217 -0.12 -7.02 -0.22
C VAL A 217 -1.43 -6.80 -0.96
N GLY A 218 -1.49 -7.10 -2.27
CA GLY A 218 -2.70 -6.99 -3.08
C GLY A 218 -3.81 -7.89 -2.54
N VAL A 219 -3.49 -9.16 -2.30
CA VAL A 219 -4.43 -10.16 -1.77
C VAL A 219 -4.90 -9.80 -0.35
N MET A 220 -4.00 -9.31 0.52
CA MET A 220 -4.38 -8.86 1.87
C MET A 220 -5.33 -7.66 1.84
N ARG A 221 -5.13 -6.72 0.90
CA ARG A 221 -6.07 -5.60 0.71
C ARG A 221 -7.47 -6.09 0.34
N THR A 222 -7.55 -7.05 -0.59
CA THR A 222 -8.82 -7.69 -0.96
C THR A 222 -9.46 -8.39 0.23
N LEU A 223 -8.70 -9.19 0.99
CA LEU A 223 -9.18 -9.87 2.18
C LEU A 223 -9.72 -8.89 3.23
N ILE A 224 -9.02 -7.79 3.51
CA ILE A 224 -9.48 -6.76 4.45
C ILE A 224 -10.77 -6.13 3.96
N ALA A 225 -10.87 -5.80 2.66
CA ALA A 225 -12.07 -5.23 2.07
C ALA A 225 -13.30 -6.14 2.19
N GLU A 226 -13.11 -7.45 1.95
CA GLU A 226 -14.17 -8.45 2.05
C GLU A 226 -14.54 -8.82 3.50
N ILE A 227 -13.59 -8.76 4.42
CA ILE A 227 -13.82 -8.95 5.87
C ILE A 227 -14.58 -7.76 6.45
N ILE A 228 -14.24 -6.53 6.03
CA ILE A 228 -14.79 -5.26 6.52
C ILE A 228 -15.59 -4.59 5.42
N ALA A 229 -16.82 -5.05 5.23
CA ALA A 229 -17.73 -4.49 4.22
C ALA A 229 -18.24 -3.07 4.59
N GLU A 230 -18.42 -2.79 5.90
CA GLU A 230 -18.95 -1.52 6.39
C GLU A 230 -17.93 -0.38 6.24
N LYS A 231 -18.27 0.68 5.51
CA LYS A 231 -17.41 1.84 5.25
C LYS A 231 -16.86 2.50 6.51
N LYS A 232 -17.66 2.59 7.58
CA LYS A 232 -17.25 3.20 8.85
C LYS A 232 -16.03 2.56 9.49
N PHE A 233 -15.79 1.25 9.28
CA PHE A 233 -14.65 0.53 9.83
C PHE A 233 -13.45 0.45 8.87
N GLN A 234 -13.65 0.74 7.57
CA GLN A 234 -12.61 0.56 6.54
C GLN A 234 -11.35 1.38 6.84
N SER A 235 -11.50 2.63 7.28
CA SER A 235 -10.36 3.50 7.54
C SER A 235 -9.39 2.93 8.57
N ARG A 236 -9.91 2.33 9.64
CA ARG A 236 -9.08 1.68 10.66
C ARG A 236 -8.53 0.34 10.22
N ALA A 237 -9.31 -0.44 9.48
CA ALA A 237 -8.86 -1.73 8.99
C ALA A 237 -7.72 -1.59 7.96
N PHE A 238 -7.84 -0.70 6.99
CA PHE A 238 -6.77 -0.45 6.00
C PHE A 238 -5.54 0.24 6.60
N LEU A 239 -5.71 0.97 7.71
CA LEU A 239 -4.60 1.59 8.44
C LEU A 239 -3.62 0.56 9.01
N LEU A 240 -4.06 -0.67 9.30
CA LEU A 240 -3.21 -1.75 9.79
C LEU A 240 -2.05 -2.06 8.82
N LEU A 241 -2.25 -1.93 7.50
CA LEU A 241 -1.23 -2.23 6.51
C LEU A 241 -0.02 -1.28 6.57
N PRO A 242 -0.18 0.06 6.52
CA PRO A 242 0.92 0.98 6.68
C PRO A 242 1.50 1.01 8.10
N MET A 243 0.71 0.70 9.15
CA MET A 243 1.24 0.52 10.51
C MET A 243 2.26 -0.61 10.58
N CYS A 244 1.95 -1.78 10.00
CA CYS A 244 2.90 -2.89 9.92
C CYS A 244 4.19 -2.49 9.20
N PHE A 245 4.08 -1.69 8.12
CA PHE A 245 5.25 -1.19 7.42
C PHE A 245 6.12 -0.32 8.33
N ASN A 246 5.54 0.64 9.05
CA ASN A 246 6.28 1.51 9.95
C ASN A 246 6.95 0.73 11.11
N ILE A 247 6.27 -0.27 11.67
CA ILE A 247 6.84 -1.17 12.69
C ILE A 247 8.02 -1.96 12.10
N GLY A 248 7.86 -2.50 10.89
CA GLY A 248 8.92 -3.25 10.21
C GLY A 248 10.16 -2.40 9.93
N VAL A 249 9.98 -1.14 9.52
CA VAL A 249 11.08 -0.18 9.27
C VAL A 249 11.88 0.13 10.55
N ILE A 250 11.27 0.05 11.73
CA ILE A 250 11.97 0.26 13.00
C ILE A 250 12.67 -1.02 13.45
N ILE A 251 11.95 -2.13 13.50
CA ILE A 251 12.45 -3.38 14.08
C ILE A 251 13.40 -4.11 13.11
N GLY A 252 13.12 -4.07 11.80
CA GLY A 252 13.87 -4.82 10.80
C GLY A 252 15.36 -4.56 10.80
N PRO A 253 15.82 -3.30 10.67
CA PRO A 253 17.26 -2.99 10.68
C PRO A 253 17.97 -3.34 11.99
N ILE A 254 17.26 -3.25 13.12
CA ILE A 254 17.81 -3.65 14.42
C ILE A 254 18.08 -5.15 14.42
N LEU A 255 17.09 -5.96 14.03
CA LEU A 255 17.26 -7.41 13.94
C LEU A 255 18.32 -7.80 12.89
N GLY A 256 18.25 -7.20 11.69
CA GLY A 256 19.17 -7.48 10.61
C GLY A 256 20.62 -7.15 10.96
N GLY A 257 20.85 -5.96 11.49
CA GLY A 257 22.18 -5.50 11.86
C GLY A 257 22.78 -6.24 13.06
N SER A 258 21.97 -6.53 14.09
CA SER A 258 22.44 -7.24 15.29
C SER A 258 22.77 -8.70 15.03
N LEU A 259 22.06 -9.35 14.11
CA LEU A 259 22.23 -10.77 13.82
C LEU A 259 23.13 -11.04 12.61
N ALA A 260 23.64 -10.00 11.96
CA ALA A 260 24.66 -10.11 10.94
C ALA A 260 25.98 -10.55 11.57
N ASP A 261 26.63 -11.54 10.97
CA ASP A 261 27.90 -12.13 11.45
C ASP A 261 27.86 -12.50 12.95
N PRO A 262 26.99 -13.44 13.35
CA PRO A 262 26.70 -13.71 14.75
C PRO A 262 27.90 -14.29 15.53
N VAL A 263 28.80 -14.98 14.85
CA VAL A 263 30.00 -15.56 15.49
C VAL A 263 30.93 -14.46 15.96
N ASN A 264 31.14 -13.43 15.18
CA ASN A 264 31.97 -12.27 15.56
C ASN A 264 31.21 -11.27 16.44
N SER A 265 29.90 -11.11 16.25
CA SER A 265 29.06 -10.17 17.02
C SER A 265 28.78 -10.71 18.45
N PHE A 266 28.60 -12.02 18.60
CA PHE A 266 28.25 -12.67 19.85
C PHE A 266 29.13 -13.92 20.09
N PRO A 267 30.46 -13.76 20.27
CA PRO A 267 31.37 -14.88 20.40
C PRO A 267 31.08 -15.76 21.62
N SER A 268 30.54 -15.19 22.69
CA SER A 268 30.11 -15.92 23.90
C SER A 268 28.93 -16.87 23.67
N LEU A 269 28.13 -16.67 22.63
CA LEU A 269 26.98 -17.51 22.31
C LEU A 269 27.26 -18.47 21.16
N PHE A 270 27.94 -18.03 20.11
CA PHE A 270 28.08 -18.75 18.85
C PHE A 270 29.53 -19.05 18.46
N GLY A 271 30.50 -18.47 19.19
CA GLY A 271 31.95 -18.68 18.95
C GLY A 271 32.44 -20.05 19.44
N PRO A 272 33.69 -20.38 19.12
CA PRO A 272 34.34 -21.59 19.65
C PRO A 272 34.37 -21.59 21.19
N GLY A 273 34.03 -22.72 21.79
CA GLY A 273 33.98 -22.85 23.27
C GLY A 273 32.71 -22.29 23.91
N SER A 274 31.72 -21.77 23.12
CA SER A 274 30.47 -21.22 23.64
C SER A 274 29.40 -22.29 23.86
N ALA A 275 28.34 -21.93 24.63
CA ALA A 275 27.25 -22.84 24.98
C ALA A 275 26.50 -23.42 23.75
N LEU A 276 26.38 -22.67 22.65
CA LEU A 276 25.73 -23.09 21.42
C LEU A 276 26.71 -23.46 20.30
N GLY A 277 27.98 -23.00 20.40
CA GLY A 277 28.99 -23.20 19.37
C GLY A 277 29.83 -24.46 19.52
N GLY A 278 29.80 -25.12 20.69
CA GLY A 278 30.66 -26.28 20.94
C GLY A 278 32.16 -25.93 20.83
N GLN A 279 33.01 -26.92 20.52
CA GLN A 279 34.47 -26.70 20.45
C GLN A 279 34.87 -25.80 19.27
N ASP A 280 34.22 -25.93 18.11
CA ASP A 280 34.61 -25.27 16.86
C ASP A 280 33.75 -24.06 16.50
N GLY A 281 32.74 -23.74 17.29
CA GLY A 281 31.72 -22.73 16.95
C GLY A 281 30.61 -23.27 16.03
N VAL A 282 29.59 -22.47 15.76
CA VAL A 282 28.47 -22.90 14.93
C VAL A 282 28.88 -22.90 13.45
N TRP A 283 29.19 -24.09 12.90
CA TRP A 283 29.72 -24.29 11.55
C TRP A 283 29.00 -23.54 10.44
N TRP A 284 27.65 -23.61 10.38
CA TRP A 284 26.90 -22.97 9.31
C TRP A 284 26.88 -21.45 9.40
N MET A 285 26.99 -20.87 10.61
CA MET A 285 27.11 -19.42 10.82
C MET A 285 28.48 -18.89 10.40
N GLN A 286 29.55 -19.65 10.63
CA GLN A 286 30.90 -19.30 10.14
C GLN A 286 30.96 -19.32 8.61
N ARG A 287 30.28 -20.31 7.98
CA ARG A 287 30.32 -20.46 6.54
C ARG A 287 29.36 -19.50 5.81
N TRP A 288 28.27 -19.06 6.46
CA TRP A 288 27.29 -18.10 5.97
C TRP A 288 26.94 -17.07 7.03
N PRO A 289 27.82 -16.05 7.23
CA PRO A 289 27.67 -15.09 8.32
C PRO A 289 26.35 -14.31 8.29
N TYR A 290 25.77 -14.14 7.10
CA TYR A 290 24.52 -13.37 6.89
C TYR A 290 23.29 -14.27 6.75
N ALA A 291 23.40 -15.58 7.04
CA ALA A 291 22.26 -16.49 6.95
C ALA A 291 21.30 -16.33 8.14
N LEU A 292 21.80 -16.09 9.35
CA LEU A 292 20.98 -16.05 10.57
C LEU A 292 19.81 -15.04 10.50
N PRO A 293 19.99 -13.75 10.11
CA PRO A 293 18.90 -12.81 10.00
C PRO A 293 17.86 -13.22 8.93
N ASN A 294 18.31 -13.90 7.85
CA ASN A 294 17.40 -14.43 6.82
C ASN A 294 16.62 -15.64 7.32
N VAL A 295 17.26 -16.56 8.04
CA VAL A 295 16.59 -17.72 8.64
C VAL A 295 15.54 -17.27 9.66
N LEU A 296 15.87 -16.30 10.53
CA LEU A 296 14.91 -15.75 11.49
C LEU A 296 13.73 -15.07 10.78
N SER A 297 14.00 -14.30 9.74
CA SER A 297 12.95 -13.71 8.89
C SER A 297 12.08 -14.77 8.22
N ALA A 298 12.70 -15.84 7.71
CA ALA A 298 11.97 -16.94 7.09
C ALA A 298 11.09 -17.71 8.10
N ILE A 299 11.58 -17.92 9.32
CA ILE A 299 10.80 -18.51 10.42
C ILE A 299 9.58 -17.62 10.72
N PHE A 300 9.77 -16.30 10.82
CA PHE A 300 8.67 -15.36 11.08
C PHE A 300 7.61 -15.40 9.96
N ILE A 301 8.04 -15.43 8.69
CA ILE A 301 7.13 -15.60 7.55
C ILE A 301 6.43 -16.97 7.61
N PHE A 302 7.16 -18.04 7.96
CA PHE A 302 6.59 -19.39 8.06
C PHE A 302 5.57 -19.50 9.21
N MET A 303 5.80 -18.85 10.34
CA MET A 303 4.81 -18.70 11.41
C MET A 303 3.55 -17.99 10.91
N SER A 304 3.71 -17.00 10.02
CA SER A 304 2.59 -16.34 9.35
C SER A 304 1.85 -17.30 8.41
N VAL A 305 2.55 -18.19 7.69
CA VAL A 305 1.92 -19.26 6.89
C VAL A 305 1.06 -20.15 7.77
N ILE A 306 1.60 -20.60 8.92
CA ILE A 306 0.84 -21.44 9.87
C ILE A 306 -0.39 -20.69 10.40
N ALA A 307 -0.24 -19.44 10.81
CA ALA A 307 -1.35 -18.63 11.31
C ALA A 307 -2.46 -18.45 10.26
N VAL A 308 -2.09 -18.14 9.00
CA VAL A 308 -3.03 -18.01 7.88
C VAL A 308 -3.68 -19.37 7.56
N PHE A 309 -2.92 -20.46 7.52
CA PHE A 309 -3.42 -21.79 7.20
C PHE A 309 -4.47 -22.26 8.22
N LEU A 310 -4.16 -22.13 9.52
CA LEU A 310 -5.01 -22.61 10.61
C LEU A 310 -6.13 -21.63 10.97
N GLY A 311 -5.88 -20.32 10.88
CA GLY A 311 -6.74 -19.29 11.48
C GLY A 311 -7.56 -18.47 10.49
N LEU A 312 -7.10 -18.23 9.26
CA LEU A 312 -7.76 -17.35 8.31
C LEU A 312 -8.89 -18.08 7.58
N ASP A 313 -10.04 -17.42 7.44
CA ASP A 313 -11.16 -17.92 6.64
C ASP A 313 -11.00 -17.49 5.17
N GLU A 314 -11.48 -18.32 4.22
CA GLU A 314 -11.56 -17.94 2.81
C GLU A 314 -12.73 -16.96 2.62
N THR A 315 -12.48 -15.84 1.93
CA THR A 315 -13.49 -14.78 1.72
C THR A 315 -14.10 -14.78 0.32
N HIS A 316 -13.46 -15.50 -0.64
CA HIS A 316 -13.94 -15.54 -2.02
C HIS A 316 -15.36 -16.11 -2.11
N GLU A 317 -16.24 -15.48 -2.86
CA GLU A 317 -17.68 -15.78 -2.97
C GLU A 317 -17.99 -17.27 -3.16
N THR A 318 -17.30 -17.94 -4.06
CA THR A 318 -17.52 -19.37 -4.35
C THR A 318 -16.57 -20.29 -3.59
N ALA A 319 -15.30 -19.89 -3.37
CA ALA A 319 -14.30 -20.72 -2.71
C ALA A 319 -14.56 -20.90 -1.21
N ARG A 320 -15.25 -19.96 -0.56
CA ARG A 320 -15.62 -20.02 0.88
C ARG A 320 -16.50 -21.22 1.25
N TYR A 321 -17.25 -21.76 0.28
CA TYR A 321 -18.11 -22.93 0.52
C TYR A 321 -17.34 -24.26 0.42
N ARG A 322 -16.07 -24.24 0.02
CA ARG A 322 -15.24 -25.43 -0.04
C ARG A 322 -14.77 -25.85 1.34
N SER A 323 -14.56 -27.15 1.51
CA SER A 323 -13.98 -27.69 2.74
C SER A 323 -12.55 -27.17 2.94
N ASP A 324 -12.34 -26.37 3.98
CA ASP A 324 -11.01 -25.89 4.40
C ASP A 324 -10.45 -26.81 5.48
N TRP A 325 -9.51 -27.66 5.09
CA TRP A 325 -8.87 -28.61 6.01
C TRP A 325 -8.02 -27.90 7.08
N GLY A 326 -7.31 -26.82 6.68
CA GLY A 326 -6.52 -26.02 7.62
C GLY A 326 -7.38 -25.43 8.74
N ARG A 327 -8.53 -24.84 8.39
CA ARG A 327 -9.49 -24.32 9.40
C ARG A 327 -10.07 -25.38 10.29
N LYS A 328 -10.35 -26.58 9.74
CA LYS A 328 -10.81 -27.71 10.56
C LYS A 328 -9.75 -28.12 11.58
N LEU A 329 -8.48 -28.20 11.15
CA LEU A 329 -7.35 -28.50 12.02
C LEU A 329 -7.17 -27.40 13.09
N GLY A 330 -7.17 -26.12 12.68
CA GLY A 330 -7.07 -25.00 13.61
C GLY A 330 -8.14 -24.99 14.67
N LYS A 331 -9.41 -25.24 14.29
CA LYS A 331 -10.52 -25.39 15.27
C LYS A 331 -10.32 -26.57 16.23
N ARG A 332 -9.75 -27.70 15.78
CA ARG A 332 -9.43 -28.84 16.66
C ARG A 332 -8.34 -28.47 17.66
N ILE A 333 -7.26 -27.83 17.19
CA ILE A 333 -6.16 -27.38 18.05
C ILE A 333 -6.68 -26.38 19.09
N THR A 334 -7.42 -25.35 18.68
CA THR A 334 -7.98 -24.36 19.61
C THR A 334 -8.88 -25.03 20.68
N ARG A 335 -9.72 -25.98 20.28
CA ARG A 335 -10.57 -26.74 21.24
C ARG A 335 -9.74 -27.53 22.22
N ALA A 336 -8.63 -28.13 21.80
CA ALA A 336 -7.75 -28.89 22.68
C ALA A 336 -7.11 -28.01 23.78
N PHE A 337 -6.78 -26.75 23.42
CA PHE A 337 -6.16 -25.79 24.36
C PHE A 337 -7.16 -25.03 25.24
N THR A 338 -8.39 -24.75 24.76
CA THR A 338 -9.33 -23.88 25.47
C THR A 338 -10.21 -24.63 26.47
N ARG A 339 -10.16 -25.98 26.51
CA ARG A 339 -10.98 -26.84 27.42
C ARG A 339 -12.41 -26.32 27.65
N THR A 340 -13.01 -25.64 26.71
CA THR A 340 -14.39 -25.15 26.83
C THR A 340 -15.32 -26.35 26.76
N PRO A 341 -16.12 -26.62 27.82
CA PRO A 341 -17.13 -27.68 27.77
C PRO A 341 -18.02 -27.36 26.58
N GLN A 342 -18.29 -28.39 25.77
CA GLN A 342 -19.27 -28.30 24.70
C GLN A 342 -20.63 -28.11 25.34
N HIS A 343 -21.07 -26.88 25.56
CA HIS A 343 -22.49 -26.63 25.66
C HIS A 343 -23.04 -27.04 24.30
N TYR A 344 -23.72 -28.15 24.27
CA TYR A 344 -24.55 -28.62 23.17
C TYR A 344 -25.53 -27.45 22.88
N ARG A 345 -25.17 -26.61 21.94
CA ARG A 345 -26.12 -25.67 21.38
C ARG A 345 -26.87 -26.45 20.34
N PRO A 346 -28.14 -26.75 20.55
CA PRO A 346 -28.97 -27.36 19.51
C PRO A 346 -28.78 -26.51 18.25
N LEU A 347 -28.75 -27.14 17.10
CA LEU A 347 -28.80 -26.46 15.79
C LEU A 347 -30.17 -25.76 15.69
N THR A 348 -30.36 -24.70 16.44
CA THR A 348 -31.39 -23.73 16.13
C THR A 348 -31.00 -23.14 14.80
N ARG A 349 -31.73 -23.56 13.81
CA ARG A 349 -31.85 -22.97 12.48
C ARG A 349 -31.82 -21.47 12.66
N ALA A 350 -30.85 -20.80 12.05
CA ALA A 350 -30.80 -19.34 11.99
C ALA A 350 -32.00 -18.87 11.16
N ASN A 351 -33.09 -18.63 11.83
CA ASN A 351 -34.16 -17.73 11.51
C ASN A 351 -34.58 -17.16 12.86
N ASP A 352 -33.83 -16.23 13.37
CA ASP A 352 -34.27 -15.34 14.44
C ASP A 352 -35.10 -14.26 13.77
N ASP A 353 -36.40 -14.56 13.64
CA ASP A 353 -37.51 -13.62 13.64
C ASP A 353 -38.76 -14.41 13.25
N ASP A 354 -39.31 -15.18 14.20
CA ASP A 354 -40.71 -15.58 14.30
C ASP A 354 -40.84 -16.52 15.48
N SER A 355 -40.86 -15.96 16.67
CA SER A 355 -41.34 -16.63 17.85
C SER A 355 -42.50 -15.86 18.43
N LEU A 356 -43.65 -15.95 17.75
CA LEU A 356 -44.92 -15.67 18.40
C LEU A 356 -45.99 -16.62 17.84
N TYR A 357 -46.60 -17.33 18.80
CA TYR A 357 -47.79 -18.18 18.64
C TYR A 357 -47.60 -19.57 18.01
N LEU A 358 -47.46 -20.55 18.91
CA LEU A 358 -48.27 -21.79 18.81
C LEU A 358 -48.29 -22.47 20.18
N GLU A 359 -49.21 -22.04 21.00
CA GLU A 359 -49.78 -22.79 22.11
C GLU A 359 -50.92 -23.61 21.55
N GLY A 360 -50.90 -24.93 21.82
CA GLY A 360 -52.10 -25.77 21.72
C GLY A 360 -52.15 -26.72 20.54
N SER A 361 -51.81 -27.95 20.79
CA SER A 361 -52.64 -29.14 20.74
C SER A 361 -51.78 -30.40 20.60
N VAL A 362 -51.90 -31.24 21.63
CA VAL A 362 -51.35 -32.59 21.68
C VAL A 362 -52.31 -33.51 20.90
N GLY A 363 -51.82 -34.12 19.82
CA GLY A 363 -52.50 -35.19 19.12
C GLY A 363 -51.53 -36.37 18.86
N PRO A 364 -51.97 -37.64 18.93
CA PRO A 364 -51.09 -38.76 19.10
C PRO A 364 -50.54 -39.37 17.80
N TRP A 365 -49.25 -39.71 17.86
CA TRP A 365 -48.55 -40.77 17.12
C TRP A 365 -48.76 -40.87 15.61
N SER A 366 -47.81 -40.37 14.86
CA SER A 366 -47.51 -40.78 13.49
C SER A 366 -46.03 -41.17 13.38
N ALA A 367 -45.77 -42.25 12.69
CA ALA A 367 -44.47 -42.90 12.51
C ALA A 367 -43.36 -41.97 11.98
N PRO A 368 -42.07 -42.26 12.26
CA PRO A 368 -40.97 -41.44 11.83
C PRO A 368 -40.81 -41.47 10.30
N SER A 369 -41.19 -40.39 9.66
CA SER A 369 -40.85 -40.14 8.25
C SER A 369 -39.32 -39.97 8.14
N SER A 370 -38.75 -40.70 7.21
CA SER A 370 -37.33 -40.70 6.86
C SER A 370 -36.74 -39.29 6.84
N PRO A 371 -35.49 -39.05 7.30
CA PRO A 371 -34.89 -37.72 7.28
C PRO A 371 -34.82 -37.23 5.84
N ILE A 372 -35.62 -36.23 5.53
CA ILE A 372 -35.49 -35.47 4.29
C ILE A 372 -34.04 -34.96 4.25
N ARG A 373 -33.21 -35.56 3.40
CA ARG A 373 -31.90 -35.07 3.07
C ARG A 373 -32.07 -33.62 2.60
N SER A 374 -31.86 -32.66 3.48
CA SER A 374 -31.85 -31.24 3.11
C SER A 374 -30.83 -31.08 2.00
N ARG A 375 -31.33 -30.92 0.79
CA ARG A 375 -30.52 -30.62 -0.40
C ARG A 375 -29.71 -29.38 -0.04
N ALA A 376 -28.38 -29.52 -0.01
CA ALA A 376 -27.49 -28.36 0.19
C ALA A 376 -27.95 -27.25 -0.77
N PRO A 377 -28.04 -26.00 -0.30
CA PRO A 377 -28.44 -24.89 -1.18
C PRO A 377 -27.58 -24.91 -2.44
N PRO A 378 -28.16 -24.74 -3.63
CA PRO A 378 -27.40 -24.75 -4.88
C PRO A 378 -26.27 -23.75 -4.77
N LEU A 379 -25.06 -24.18 -5.09
CA LEU A 379 -23.89 -23.30 -5.15
C LEU A 379 -24.21 -22.12 -6.06
N PRO A 380 -23.99 -20.88 -5.62
CA PRO A 380 -24.18 -19.71 -6.47
C PRO A 380 -23.45 -19.93 -7.79
N ARG A 381 -24.14 -19.75 -8.90
CA ARG A 381 -23.53 -19.85 -10.21
C ARG A 381 -22.40 -18.80 -10.31
N PRO A 382 -21.18 -19.17 -10.75
CA PRO A 382 -20.11 -18.21 -10.87
C PRO A 382 -20.53 -17.11 -11.87
N HIS A 383 -20.59 -15.88 -11.41
CA HIS A 383 -20.79 -14.73 -12.30
C HIS A 383 -19.74 -14.74 -13.41
N LYS A 384 -20.14 -14.50 -14.66
CA LYS A 384 -19.20 -14.30 -15.76
C LYS A 384 -18.30 -13.12 -15.40
N ARG A 385 -17.00 -13.38 -15.31
CA ARG A 385 -16.02 -12.33 -14.98
C ARG A 385 -15.97 -11.33 -16.13
N PRO A 386 -16.05 -10.04 -15.84
CA PRO A 386 -15.84 -9.03 -16.87
C PRO A 386 -14.43 -9.17 -17.49
N GLY A 387 -14.33 -8.92 -18.77
CA GLY A 387 -13.04 -8.87 -19.45
C GLY A 387 -12.14 -7.77 -18.89
N LEU A 388 -10.82 -7.92 -18.98
CA LEU A 388 -9.86 -6.91 -18.48
C LEU A 388 -10.19 -5.49 -18.97
N ARG A 389 -10.61 -5.36 -20.23
CA ARG A 389 -10.94 -4.05 -20.82
C ARG A 389 -12.16 -3.37 -20.16
N GLN A 390 -13.11 -4.14 -19.64
CA GLN A 390 -14.30 -3.61 -18.96
C GLN A 390 -14.01 -3.13 -17.54
N ILE A 391 -12.87 -3.58 -16.96
CA ILE A 391 -12.44 -3.15 -15.63
C ILE A 391 -11.94 -1.70 -15.65
N PHE A 392 -11.34 -1.24 -16.76
CA PHE A 392 -10.73 0.08 -16.88
C PHE A 392 -11.76 1.19 -17.12
N THR A 393 -12.56 1.50 -16.12
CA THR A 393 -13.41 2.69 -16.14
C THR A 393 -12.55 3.95 -15.94
N ARG A 394 -13.04 5.11 -16.39
CA ARG A 394 -12.34 6.41 -16.24
C ARG A 394 -11.94 6.66 -14.79
N ASN A 395 -12.84 6.41 -13.83
CA ASN A 395 -12.57 6.65 -12.41
C ASN A 395 -11.49 5.69 -11.88
N ILE A 396 -11.50 4.40 -12.26
CA ILE A 396 -10.47 3.43 -11.89
C ILE A 396 -9.11 3.88 -12.43
N MET A 397 -9.04 4.31 -13.71
CA MET A 397 -7.79 4.78 -14.32
C MET A 397 -7.21 6.00 -13.61
N ILE A 398 -8.04 7.01 -13.30
CA ILE A 398 -7.60 8.22 -12.60
C ILE A 398 -7.17 7.88 -11.16
N THR A 399 -7.90 7.00 -10.47
CA THR A 399 -7.54 6.55 -9.12
C THR A 399 -6.21 5.78 -9.11
N LEU A 400 -5.98 4.93 -10.10
CA LEU A 400 -4.71 4.20 -10.27
C LEU A 400 -3.56 5.14 -10.63
N LEU A 401 -3.80 6.19 -11.44
CA LEU A 401 -2.82 7.22 -11.73
C LEU A 401 -2.44 8.00 -10.46
N ALA A 402 -3.42 8.43 -9.68
CA ALA A 402 -3.16 9.08 -8.39
C ALA A 402 -2.36 8.16 -7.43
N HIS A 403 -2.67 6.86 -7.43
CA HIS A 403 -1.94 5.86 -6.65
C HIS A 403 -0.49 5.68 -7.13
N PHE A 404 -0.25 5.70 -8.46
CA PHE A 404 1.08 5.66 -9.06
C PHE A 404 1.91 6.87 -8.63
N LEU A 405 1.40 8.09 -8.82
CA LEU A 405 2.08 9.33 -8.48
C LEU A 405 2.42 9.36 -6.98
N LEU A 406 1.49 9.00 -6.10
CA LEU A 406 1.74 8.90 -4.66
C LEU A 406 2.87 7.90 -4.33
N ALA A 407 2.85 6.71 -4.93
CA ALA A 407 3.86 5.68 -4.70
C ALA A 407 5.23 6.10 -5.26
N PHE A 408 5.25 6.79 -6.41
CA PHE A 408 6.46 7.26 -7.06
C PHE A 408 7.17 8.31 -6.20
N HIS A 409 6.52 9.44 -5.87
CA HIS A 409 7.19 10.49 -5.11
C HIS A 409 7.56 10.04 -3.69
N THR A 410 6.76 9.18 -3.07
CA THR A 410 7.06 8.67 -1.72
C THR A 410 8.31 7.77 -1.74
N SER A 411 8.45 6.91 -2.75
CA SER A 411 9.61 6.03 -2.88
C SER A 411 10.86 6.76 -3.31
N ALA A 412 10.74 7.74 -4.22
CA ALA A 412 11.83 8.61 -4.63
C ALA A 412 12.35 9.44 -3.44
N PHE A 413 11.45 10.07 -2.67
CA PHE A 413 11.80 10.80 -1.45
C PHE A 413 12.61 9.94 -0.48
N ASN A 414 12.15 8.72 -0.19
CA ASN A 414 12.87 7.83 0.71
C ASN A 414 14.29 7.54 0.20
N ALA A 415 14.43 7.13 -1.06
CA ALA A 415 15.73 6.80 -1.65
C ALA A 415 16.68 8.00 -1.68
N MET A 416 16.18 9.16 -2.10
CA MET A 416 16.96 10.40 -2.16
C MET A 416 17.38 10.86 -0.77
N THR A 417 16.51 10.77 0.23
CA THR A 417 16.82 11.16 1.62
C THR A 417 17.99 10.35 2.16
N PHE A 418 17.98 9.01 1.98
CA PHE A 418 19.06 8.13 2.44
C PHE A 418 20.41 8.42 1.77
N THR A 419 20.41 8.93 0.54
CA THR A 419 21.63 9.34 -0.15
C THR A 419 22.04 10.76 0.21
N PHE A 420 21.09 11.67 0.35
CA PHE A 420 21.32 13.07 0.65
C PHE A 420 21.88 13.33 2.06
N LEU A 421 21.41 12.58 3.05
CA LEU A 421 21.83 12.75 4.44
C LEU A 421 23.34 12.51 4.65
N PRO A 422 23.97 11.42 4.15
CA PRO A 422 25.39 11.17 4.30
C PRO A 422 26.27 11.95 3.33
N THR A 423 25.72 12.42 2.20
CA THR A 423 26.52 13.16 1.19
C THR A 423 27.20 14.37 1.83
N PRO A 424 28.53 14.55 1.65
CA PRO A 424 29.25 15.68 2.19
C PRO A 424 28.68 17.02 1.73
N ARG A 425 28.76 18.03 2.58
CA ARG A 425 28.41 19.40 2.19
C ARG A 425 29.45 19.94 1.21
N ALA A 426 28.99 20.58 0.16
CA ALA A 426 29.85 21.32 -0.73
C ALA A 426 30.49 22.53 -0.02
N SER A 427 31.61 23.03 -0.54
CA SER A 427 32.26 24.23 -0.01
C SER A 427 31.36 25.47 -0.23
N GLU A 428 31.45 26.44 0.68
CA GLU A 428 30.67 27.68 0.54
C GLU A 428 31.04 28.46 -0.72
N SER A 429 32.27 28.30 -1.19
CA SER A 429 32.76 28.91 -2.44
C SER A 429 32.10 28.39 -3.71
N SER A 430 31.54 27.15 -3.65
CA SER A 430 30.82 26.57 -4.80
C SER A 430 29.37 27.05 -4.91
N ARG A 431 28.88 27.83 -3.94
CA ARG A 431 27.52 28.34 -3.92
C ARG A 431 27.39 29.61 -4.79
N GLN A 432 26.51 29.54 -5.79
CA GLN A 432 26.18 30.65 -6.66
C GLN A 432 24.69 31.03 -6.49
N GLY A 433 24.40 31.84 -5.46
CA GLY A 433 23.02 32.28 -5.14
C GLY A 433 22.15 31.25 -4.41
N TRP A 434 20.83 31.39 -4.55
CA TRP A 434 19.82 30.61 -3.81
C TRP A 434 19.47 29.24 -4.43
N PHE A 435 19.76 29.07 -5.73
CA PHE A 435 19.38 27.87 -6.48
C PHE A 435 20.57 27.03 -6.92
N HIS A 436 21.76 27.61 -7.02
CA HIS A 436 23.00 26.93 -7.37
C HIS A 436 23.81 26.60 -6.11
N PHE A 437 23.59 25.44 -5.55
CA PHE A 437 24.34 24.90 -4.42
C PHE A 437 24.36 23.37 -4.51
N GLY A 438 25.44 22.77 -4.03
CA GLY A 438 25.68 21.33 -4.06
C GLY A 438 25.76 20.70 -2.67
N GLY A 439 25.99 19.38 -2.64
CA GLY A 439 26.23 18.62 -1.43
C GLY A 439 24.97 18.16 -0.72
N GLY A 440 25.19 17.52 0.43
CA GLY A 440 24.16 17.03 1.34
C GLY A 440 24.35 17.53 2.76
N LEU A 441 23.86 16.80 3.77
CA LEU A 441 23.99 17.21 5.17
C LEU A 441 25.30 16.74 5.83
N GLY A 442 26.02 15.76 5.24
CA GLY A 442 27.27 15.23 5.76
C GLY A 442 27.12 14.50 7.09
N LEU A 443 26.00 13.84 7.32
CA LEU A 443 25.75 13.12 8.57
C LEU A 443 26.46 11.78 8.59
N PRO A 444 27.14 11.40 9.70
CA PRO A 444 27.69 10.07 9.87
C PRO A 444 26.58 9.02 9.97
N SER A 445 26.88 7.75 9.65
CA SER A 445 25.94 6.62 9.56
C SER A 445 25.02 6.48 10.80
N ALA A 446 25.58 6.63 11.99
CA ALA A 446 24.81 6.59 13.24
C ALA A 446 23.71 7.69 13.30
N ARG A 447 24.02 8.90 12.82
CA ARG A 447 23.06 10.01 12.79
C ARG A 447 22.04 9.87 11.67
N VAL A 448 22.38 9.21 10.56
CA VAL A 448 21.42 8.83 9.51
C VAL A 448 20.36 7.87 10.08
N GLY A 449 20.80 6.90 10.88
CA GLY A 449 19.89 6.00 11.60
C GLY A 449 18.92 6.75 12.52
N LEU A 450 19.43 7.73 13.29
CA LEU A 450 18.58 8.58 14.16
C LEU A 450 17.58 9.40 13.34
N ALA A 451 18.00 10.00 12.22
CA ALA A 451 17.12 10.74 11.32
C ALA A 451 15.96 9.86 10.79
N THR A 452 16.26 8.60 10.49
CA THR A 452 15.24 7.63 10.07
C THR A 452 14.28 7.27 11.21
N ALA A 453 14.79 7.13 12.43
CA ALA A 453 13.97 6.84 13.60
C ALA A 453 12.96 7.96 13.90
N ILE A 454 13.31 9.23 13.67
CA ILE A 454 12.41 10.38 13.80
C ILE A 454 11.16 10.20 12.92
N ILE A 455 11.32 9.72 11.67
CA ILE A 455 10.22 9.46 10.75
C ILE A 455 9.22 8.45 11.34
N GLY A 456 9.74 7.37 11.92
CA GLY A 456 8.91 6.33 12.56
C GLY A 456 8.25 6.83 13.84
N PHE A 457 9.01 7.57 14.66
CA PHE A 457 8.54 8.08 15.95
C PHE A 457 7.39 9.10 15.80
N ILE A 458 7.44 9.95 14.76
CA ILE A 458 6.36 10.88 14.45
C ILE A 458 5.19 10.16 13.78
N GLY A 459 5.48 9.24 12.86
CA GLY A 459 4.47 8.58 12.03
C GLY A 459 3.53 7.67 12.82
N LEU A 460 4.02 6.89 13.78
CA LEU A 460 3.19 5.94 14.51
C LEU A 460 2.10 6.60 15.38
N PRO A 461 2.39 7.57 16.25
CA PRO A 461 1.35 8.26 17.02
C PRO A 461 0.35 9.00 16.12
N LEU A 462 0.84 9.67 15.07
CA LEU A 462 0.00 10.38 14.11
C LEU A 462 -0.99 9.41 13.44
N GLN A 463 -0.52 8.23 13.08
CA GLN A 463 -1.30 7.21 12.40
C GLN A 463 -2.33 6.53 13.30
N ILE A 464 -1.99 6.31 14.58
CA ILE A 464 -2.87 5.61 15.53
C ILE A 464 -3.90 6.57 16.14
N LEU A 465 -3.47 7.77 16.51
CA LEU A 465 -4.28 8.70 17.31
C LEU A 465 -4.99 9.77 16.47
N VAL A 466 -4.29 10.36 15.50
CA VAL A 466 -4.78 11.53 14.76
C VAL A 466 -5.55 11.12 13.50
N TYR A 467 -4.97 10.24 12.69
CA TYR A 467 -5.55 9.83 11.42
C TYR A 467 -7.00 9.36 11.53
N PRO A 468 -7.40 8.44 12.45
CA PRO A 468 -8.76 7.94 12.48
C PRO A 468 -9.79 9.03 12.86
N ARG A 469 -9.39 9.96 13.74
CA ARG A 469 -10.27 11.07 14.17
C ARG A 469 -10.52 12.07 13.04
N VAL A 470 -9.46 12.46 12.36
CA VAL A 470 -9.53 13.43 11.26
C VAL A 470 -10.27 12.85 10.07
N GLN A 471 -9.96 11.60 9.70
CA GLN A 471 -10.59 10.95 8.57
C GLN A 471 -12.09 10.66 8.81
N ALA A 472 -12.49 10.36 10.04
CA ALA A 472 -13.89 10.20 10.41
C ALA A 472 -14.70 11.50 10.23
N LYS A 473 -14.07 12.68 10.43
CA LYS A 473 -14.70 14.00 10.26
C LYS A 473 -14.71 14.49 8.82
N LEU A 474 -13.60 14.32 8.11
CA LEU A 474 -13.41 14.88 6.76
C LEU A 474 -13.78 13.91 5.63
N GLY A 475 -13.81 12.60 5.90
CA GLY A 475 -13.92 11.56 4.87
C GLY A 475 -12.59 11.25 4.19
N THR A 476 -12.60 10.24 3.31
CA THR A 476 -11.37 9.68 2.71
C THR A 476 -10.76 10.63 1.69
N LEU A 477 -11.56 11.05 0.71
CA LEU A 477 -11.07 11.87 -0.40
C LEU A 477 -10.71 13.30 0.05
N ALA A 478 -11.52 13.90 0.92
CA ALA A 478 -11.26 15.25 1.42
C ALA A 478 -9.99 15.30 2.28
N SER A 479 -9.78 14.32 3.17
CA SER A 479 -8.54 14.23 3.94
C SER A 479 -7.32 14.04 3.04
N PHE A 480 -7.43 13.23 1.97
CA PHE A 480 -6.34 13.05 1.01
C PHE A 480 -5.99 14.37 0.30
N ARG A 481 -7.00 15.09 -0.22
CA ARG A 481 -6.83 16.40 -0.87
C ARG A 481 -6.21 17.45 0.06
N MET A 482 -6.59 17.44 1.34
CA MET A 482 -6.14 18.41 2.33
C MET A 482 -4.67 18.19 2.76
N PHE A 483 -4.25 16.93 2.93
CA PHE A 483 -2.94 16.63 3.49
C PHE A 483 -1.85 16.34 2.45
N LEU A 484 -2.19 16.02 1.20
CA LEU A 484 -1.19 15.77 0.15
C LEU A 484 -0.28 16.99 -0.12
N PRO A 485 -0.74 18.26 -0.10
CA PRO A 485 0.11 19.44 -0.34
C PRO A 485 1.30 19.58 0.61
N PHE A 486 1.30 18.93 1.77
CA PHE A 486 2.47 18.92 2.66
C PHE A 486 3.67 18.21 2.06
N SER A 487 3.47 17.25 1.11
CA SER A 487 4.57 16.59 0.39
C SER A 487 5.36 17.55 -0.50
N PRO A 488 4.77 18.27 -1.47
CA PRO A 488 5.51 19.20 -2.31
C PRO A 488 6.18 20.34 -1.49
N ILE A 489 5.55 20.79 -0.40
CA ILE A 489 6.16 21.77 0.51
C ILE A 489 7.43 21.20 1.15
N SER A 490 7.36 19.96 1.66
CA SER A 490 8.52 19.26 2.23
C SER A 490 9.66 19.12 1.20
N TYR A 491 9.33 18.74 -0.04
CA TYR A 491 10.33 18.55 -1.10
C TYR A 491 10.95 19.88 -1.53
N LEU A 492 10.16 20.95 -1.58
CA LEU A 492 10.65 22.28 -1.86
C LEU A 492 11.66 22.75 -0.80
N LEU A 493 11.41 22.47 0.47
CA LEU A 493 12.22 22.92 1.60
C LEU A 493 13.45 22.04 1.86
N MET A 494 13.42 20.74 1.50
CA MET A 494 14.47 19.77 1.81
C MET A 494 15.87 20.19 1.37
N PRO A 495 16.12 20.67 0.14
CA PRO A 495 17.47 21.04 -0.30
C PRO A 495 18.02 22.26 0.44
N PHE A 496 17.17 23.16 0.91
CA PHE A 496 17.60 24.36 1.65
C PHE A 496 18.23 24.04 3.02
N LEU A 497 18.05 22.82 3.55
CA LEU A 497 18.74 22.38 4.75
C LEU A 497 20.27 22.38 4.61
N VAL A 498 20.80 22.26 3.39
CA VAL A 498 22.25 22.35 3.11
C VAL A 498 22.78 23.76 3.40
N ILE A 499 21.97 24.78 3.20
CA ILE A 499 22.36 26.20 3.35
C ILE A 499 22.40 26.63 4.82
N LEU A 500 21.73 25.89 5.71
CA LEU A 500 21.67 26.24 7.14
C LEU A 500 23.06 26.17 7.79
N PRO A 501 23.32 27.03 8.80
CA PRO A 501 24.53 26.95 9.61
C PRO A 501 24.76 25.54 10.16
N ARG A 502 26.05 25.13 10.30
CA ARG A 502 26.42 23.78 10.81
C ARG A 502 26.14 23.61 12.32
N ILE A 503 25.20 24.34 12.86
CA ILE A 503 24.83 24.33 14.26
C ILE A 503 23.77 23.23 14.47
N PRO A 504 24.04 22.17 15.27
CA PRO A 504 23.09 21.07 15.45
C PRO A 504 21.70 21.53 15.92
N TRP A 505 21.64 22.52 16.78
CA TRP A 505 20.40 23.09 17.30
C TRP A 505 19.52 23.79 16.23
N ILE A 506 20.07 24.11 15.06
CA ILE A 506 19.32 24.65 13.93
C ILE A 506 18.99 23.54 12.93
N VAL A 507 19.98 22.70 12.59
CA VAL A 507 19.82 21.65 11.57
C VAL A 507 18.79 20.60 11.98
N TRP A 508 18.84 20.09 13.21
CA TRP A 508 17.95 19.00 13.65
C TRP A 508 16.47 19.43 13.75
N PRO A 509 16.10 20.56 14.38
CA PRO A 509 14.72 21.02 14.38
C PRO A 509 14.20 21.32 12.98
N SER A 510 15.01 21.96 12.13
CA SER A 510 14.63 22.27 10.74
C SER A 510 14.42 20.99 9.92
N PHE A 511 15.33 20.00 10.03
CA PHE A 511 15.16 18.69 9.40
C PHE A 511 13.91 18.00 9.91
N THR A 512 13.71 17.97 11.23
CA THR A 512 12.53 17.35 11.84
C THR A 512 11.23 17.99 11.35
N LEU A 513 11.19 19.34 11.25
CA LEU A 513 10.03 20.07 10.73
C LEU A 513 9.73 19.67 9.27
N VAL A 514 10.74 19.73 8.39
CA VAL A 514 10.58 19.42 6.97
C VAL A 514 10.14 17.96 6.77
N VAL A 515 10.75 17.02 7.49
CA VAL A 515 10.38 15.61 7.38
C VAL A 515 9.00 15.35 8.01
N SER A 516 8.61 16.07 9.06
CA SER A 516 7.27 15.98 9.66
C SER A 516 6.17 16.31 8.65
N LEU A 517 6.35 17.31 7.80
CA LEU A 517 5.40 17.63 6.73
C LEU A 517 5.18 16.42 5.81
N GLN A 518 6.27 15.77 5.39
CA GLN A 518 6.18 14.56 4.56
C GLN A 518 5.52 13.40 5.30
N VAL A 519 5.82 13.20 6.59
CA VAL A 519 5.21 12.15 7.41
C VAL A 519 3.71 12.40 7.59
N ILE A 520 3.30 13.65 7.82
CA ILE A 520 1.88 14.03 7.90
C ILE A 520 1.18 13.68 6.57
N SER A 521 1.72 14.17 5.45
CA SER A 521 1.15 13.89 4.12
C SER A 521 0.95 12.39 3.89
N ARG A 522 2.00 11.60 4.00
CA ARG A 522 1.95 10.15 3.71
C ARG A 522 1.05 9.37 4.67
N THR A 523 0.90 9.83 5.92
CA THR A 523 0.05 9.18 6.91
C THR A 523 -1.42 9.25 6.51
N PHE A 524 -1.86 10.35 5.90
CA PHE A 524 -3.21 10.48 5.38
C PHE A 524 -3.35 9.93 3.96
N ALA A 525 -2.36 10.16 3.09
CA ALA A 525 -2.43 9.79 1.68
C ALA A 525 -2.39 8.28 1.43
N LEU A 526 -1.51 7.52 2.12
CA LEU A 526 -1.34 6.08 1.85
C LEU A 526 -2.60 5.25 2.15
N PRO A 527 -3.26 5.38 3.32
CA PRO A 527 -4.49 4.65 3.57
C PRO A 527 -5.64 5.12 2.67
N ALA A 528 -5.73 6.44 2.44
CA ALA A 528 -6.77 7.01 1.58
C ALA A 528 -6.69 6.48 0.16
N ALA A 529 -5.49 6.41 -0.44
CA ALA A 529 -5.29 5.86 -1.77
C ALA A 529 -5.75 4.39 -1.87
N ILE A 530 -5.48 3.58 -0.84
CA ILE A 530 -5.91 2.17 -0.79
C ILE A 530 -7.44 2.09 -0.70
N ILE A 531 -8.06 2.90 0.15
CA ILE A 531 -9.53 2.94 0.33
C ILE A 531 -10.20 3.39 -0.96
N LEU A 532 -9.67 4.40 -1.65
CA LEU A 532 -10.22 4.87 -2.93
C LEU A 532 -10.13 3.81 -4.02
N VAL A 533 -9.00 3.08 -4.12
CA VAL A 533 -8.88 1.92 -5.03
C VAL A 533 -9.90 0.85 -4.70
N ASN A 534 -10.17 0.60 -3.41
CA ASN A 534 -11.20 -0.36 -3.00
C ASN A 534 -12.61 0.12 -3.38
N ASN A 535 -12.91 1.40 -3.09
CA ASN A 535 -14.25 1.95 -3.27
C ASN A 535 -14.62 2.25 -4.72
N CYS A 536 -13.66 2.32 -5.65
CA CYS A 536 -13.95 2.48 -7.07
C CYS A 536 -14.45 1.19 -7.74
N VAL A 537 -14.40 0.04 -7.03
CA VAL A 537 -14.84 -1.27 -7.52
C VAL A 537 -16.20 -1.59 -6.94
N THR A 538 -17.20 -1.84 -7.82
CA THR A 538 -18.57 -2.21 -7.42
C THR A 538 -18.82 -3.73 -7.45
N ASP A 539 -18.07 -4.46 -8.30
CA ASP A 539 -18.21 -5.91 -8.48
C ASP A 539 -17.15 -6.67 -7.67
N PRO A 540 -17.54 -7.47 -6.65
CA PRO A 540 -16.61 -8.25 -5.84
C PRO A 540 -15.74 -9.22 -6.64
N SER A 541 -16.23 -9.69 -7.81
CA SER A 541 -15.54 -10.71 -8.62
C SER A 541 -14.23 -10.22 -9.25
N ILE A 542 -14.04 -8.89 -9.35
CA ILE A 542 -12.84 -8.27 -9.95
C ILE A 542 -11.95 -7.56 -8.92
N LEU A 543 -12.34 -7.54 -7.66
CA LEU A 543 -11.66 -6.79 -6.61
C LEU A 543 -10.18 -7.20 -6.47
N GLY A 544 -9.90 -8.51 -6.48
CA GLY A 544 -8.53 -9.03 -6.43
C GLY A 544 -7.70 -8.62 -7.64
N THR A 545 -8.32 -8.61 -8.84
CA THR A 545 -7.66 -8.16 -10.07
C THR A 545 -7.30 -6.67 -9.99
N VAL A 546 -8.22 -5.81 -9.53
CA VAL A 546 -7.97 -4.37 -9.39
C VAL A 546 -6.88 -4.10 -8.33
N HIS A 547 -6.91 -4.79 -7.19
CA HIS A 547 -5.83 -4.70 -6.20
C HIS A 547 -4.49 -5.25 -6.72
N GLY A 548 -4.52 -6.28 -7.57
CA GLY A 548 -3.33 -6.78 -8.28
C GLY A 548 -2.74 -5.74 -9.22
N ILE A 549 -3.58 -5.05 -10.00
CA ILE A 549 -3.17 -3.93 -10.88
C ILE A 549 -2.59 -2.78 -10.04
N ALA A 550 -3.28 -2.37 -8.99
CA ALA A 550 -2.81 -1.33 -8.09
C ALA A 550 -1.47 -1.69 -7.43
N GLN A 551 -1.27 -2.96 -7.06
CA GLN A 551 0.00 -3.45 -6.52
C GLN A 551 1.11 -3.44 -7.57
N SER A 552 0.81 -3.85 -8.81
CA SER A 552 1.74 -3.79 -9.94
C SER A 552 2.19 -2.34 -10.16
N ILE A 553 1.25 -1.42 -10.31
CA ILE A 553 1.51 0.03 -10.49
C ILE A 553 2.37 0.58 -9.35
N SER A 554 2.04 0.26 -8.10
CA SER A 554 2.81 0.67 -6.93
C SER A 554 4.23 0.08 -6.93
N SER A 555 4.41 -1.15 -7.39
CA SER A 555 5.73 -1.79 -7.49
C SER A 555 6.57 -1.17 -8.60
N GLY A 556 5.97 -0.86 -9.75
CA GLY A 556 6.61 -0.09 -10.82
C GLY A 556 7.07 1.28 -10.35
N ALA A 557 6.21 2.01 -9.64
CA ALA A 557 6.55 3.31 -9.05
C ALA A 557 7.70 3.21 -8.04
N ARG A 558 7.70 2.17 -7.19
CA ARG A 558 8.78 1.90 -6.23
C ARG A 558 10.10 1.43 -6.88
N THR A 559 10.06 1.00 -8.12
CA THR A 559 11.28 0.71 -8.91
C THR A 559 11.79 1.98 -9.59
N LEU A 560 10.89 2.72 -10.24
CA LEU A 560 11.25 3.93 -11.00
C LEU A 560 11.65 5.11 -10.09
N GLY A 561 10.97 5.26 -8.95
CA GLY A 561 11.22 6.38 -8.04
C GLY A 561 12.67 6.47 -7.55
N PRO A 562 13.23 5.43 -6.93
CA PRO A 562 14.64 5.40 -6.53
C PRO A 562 15.62 5.50 -7.70
N LEU A 563 15.30 4.89 -8.84
CA LEU A 563 16.14 4.93 -10.04
C LEU A 563 16.27 6.36 -10.57
N LEU A 564 15.15 7.02 -10.84
CA LEU A 564 15.12 8.37 -11.38
C LEU A 564 15.53 9.41 -10.33
N GLY A 565 15.12 9.22 -9.08
CA GLY A 565 15.51 10.10 -7.97
C GLY A 565 17.01 10.04 -7.68
N GLY A 566 17.59 8.84 -7.66
CA GLY A 566 19.04 8.66 -7.46
C GLY A 566 19.88 9.21 -8.62
N TRP A 567 19.47 8.93 -9.87
CA TRP A 567 20.10 9.47 -11.05
C TRP A 567 20.03 11.02 -11.09
N GLY A 568 18.85 11.58 -10.84
CA GLY A 568 18.63 13.02 -10.79
C GLY A 568 19.44 13.70 -9.67
N LEU A 569 19.53 13.05 -8.49
CA LEU A 569 20.35 13.55 -7.38
C LEU A 569 21.84 13.56 -7.76
N GLY A 570 22.33 12.51 -8.44
CA GLY A 570 23.70 12.44 -8.95
C GLY A 570 24.00 13.56 -9.93
N LEU A 571 23.11 13.82 -10.90
CA LEU A 571 23.21 14.96 -11.83
C LEU A 571 23.18 16.30 -11.09
N GLY A 572 22.30 16.46 -10.11
CA GLY A 572 22.19 17.66 -9.31
C GLY A 572 23.47 17.95 -8.51
N LEU A 573 24.09 16.92 -7.95
CA LEU A 573 25.38 17.02 -7.25
C LEU A 573 26.52 17.37 -8.19
N ALA A 574 26.59 16.75 -9.37
CA ALA A 574 27.63 17.03 -10.37
C ALA A 574 27.58 18.46 -10.89
N ASN A 575 26.39 19.05 -11.00
CA ASN A 575 26.16 20.40 -11.53
C ASN A 575 25.95 21.46 -10.43
N ASN A 576 26.22 21.17 -9.15
CA ASN A 576 25.95 22.07 -8.02
C ASN A 576 24.49 22.57 -7.93
N MET A 577 23.54 21.77 -8.39
CA MET A 577 22.10 22.06 -8.38
C MET A 577 21.33 20.96 -7.68
N VAL A 578 21.71 20.63 -6.44
CA VAL A 578 21.09 19.53 -5.68
C VAL A 578 19.59 19.74 -5.49
N GLY A 579 19.12 20.99 -5.46
CA GLY A 579 17.70 21.34 -5.37
C GLY A 579 16.86 20.89 -6.57
N ALA A 580 17.44 20.80 -7.77
CA ALA A 580 16.69 20.56 -9.00
C ALA A 580 15.84 19.27 -8.95
N VAL A 581 16.40 18.16 -8.49
CA VAL A 581 15.68 16.89 -8.39
C VAL A 581 14.58 16.94 -7.32
N TRP A 582 14.81 17.63 -6.19
CA TRP A 582 13.82 17.83 -5.15
C TRP A 582 12.64 18.68 -5.63
N TRP A 583 12.91 19.72 -6.39
CA TRP A 583 11.87 20.58 -6.97
C TRP A 583 11.11 19.88 -8.08
N ALA A 584 11.78 19.06 -8.90
CA ALA A 584 11.09 18.20 -9.86
C ALA A 584 10.13 17.21 -9.15
N LEU A 585 10.55 16.65 -8.02
CA LEU A 585 9.70 15.79 -7.20
C LEU A 585 8.53 16.56 -6.56
N ALA A 586 8.75 17.83 -6.18
CA ALA A 586 7.68 18.70 -5.69
C ALA A 586 6.63 18.98 -6.78
N VAL A 587 7.06 19.25 -8.02
CA VAL A 587 6.16 19.45 -9.17
C VAL A 587 5.37 18.16 -9.46
N GLU A 588 6.02 16.99 -9.46
CA GLU A 588 5.34 15.70 -9.67
C GLU A 588 4.27 15.47 -8.59
N SER A 589 4.59 15.69 -7.32
CA SER A 589 3.64 15.55 -6.22
C SER A 589 2.47 16.54 -6.33
N LEU A 590 2.72 17.76 -6.82
CA LEU A 590 1.70 18.77 -7.09
C LEU A 590 0.77 18.34 -8.23
N ILE A 591 1.32 17.75 -9.31
CA ILE A 591 0.51 17.14 -10.38
C ILE A 591 -0.38 16.06 -9.78
N GLY A 592 0.16 15.21 -8.89
CA GLY A 592 -0.62 14.21 -8.17
C GLY A 592 -1.79 14.81 -7.38
N TRP A 593 -1.57 15.95 -6.74
CA TRP A 593 -2.62 16.68 -6.03
C TRP A 593 -3.72 17.19 -6.96
N PHE A 594 -3.38 17.76 -8.11
CA PHE A 594 -4.37 18.18 -9.11
C PHE A 594 -5.16 16.99 -9.68
N VAL A 595 -4.53 15.84 -9.91
CA VAL A 595 -5.21 14.62 -10.36
C VAL A 595 -6.31 14.19 -9.38
N LEU A 596 -6.13 14.39 -8.07
CA LEU A 596 -7.15 14.05 -7.07
C LEU A 596 -8.48 14.81 -7.23
N TRP A 597 -8.49 15.98 -7.86
CA TRP A 597 -9.73 16.71 -8.10
C TRP A 597 -10.63 16.03 -9.14
N SER A 598 -10.03 15.20 -9.99
CA SER A 598 -10.76 14.37 -10.96
C SER A 598 -11.18 13.00 -10.43
N VAL A 599 -10.73 12.62 -9.22
CA VAL A 599 -11.11 11.36 -8.57
C VAL A 599 -12.45 11.53 -7.87
N HIS A 600 -13.35 10.55 -8.05
CA HIS A 600 -14.62 10.47 -7.36
C HIS A 600 -14.61 9.26 -6.41
N GLU A 601 -15.11 9.46 -5.20
CA GLU A 601 -15.24 8.37 -4.23
C GLU A 601 -16.41 7.47 -4.64
N GLY A 602 -16.12 6.24 -5.06
CA GLY A 602 -17.11 5.23 -5.41
C GLY A 602 -17.85 4.72 -4.17
N GLN A 603 -18.98 4.03 -4.40
CA GLN A 603 -19.77 3.45 -3.31
C GLN A 603 -19.13 2.18 -2.72
N GLY A 604 -18.16 1.56 -3.42
CA GLY A 604 -17.59 0.28 -3.05
C GLY A 604 -18.60 -0.87 -3.17
N ILE A 605 -18.23 -2.02 -2.65
CA ILE A 605 -19.11 -3.19 -2.59
C ILE A 605 -20.19 -2.91 -1.54
N GLN A 606 -21.46 -2.85 -1.97
CA GLN A 606 -22.59 -2.77 -1.06
C GLN A 606 -22.90 -4.17 -0.51
N PRO A 607 -23.19 -4.33 0.81
CA PRO A 607 -23.76 -5.55 1.30
C PRO A 607 -25.08 -5.80 0.55
N VAL A 608 -25.24 -7.02 0.04
CA VAL A 608 -26.51 -7.44 -0.58
C VAL A 608 -27.61 -7.22 0.45
N LYS A 609 -28.47 -6.22 0.25
CA LYS A 609 -29.73 -6.13 0.98
C LYS A 609 -30.44 -7.46 0.71
N LYS A 610 -30.73 -8.26 1.75
CA LYS A 610 -31.68 -9.35 1.63
C LYS A 610 -32.93 -8.73 1.03
N ALA A 611 -33.33 -9.17 -0.15
CA ALA A 611 -34.65 -8.87 -0.67
C ALA A 611 -35.63 -9.43 0.38
N VAL A 612 -36.19 -8.55 1.18
CA VAL A 612 -37.41 -8.81 1.91
C VAL A 612 -38.44 -8.96 0.81
N GLY A 613 -39.04 -10.16 0.72
CA GLY A 613 -40.01 -10.49 -0.29
C GLY A 613 -41.12 -9.46 -0.30
N GLU A 614 -41.26 -8.78 -1.41
CA GLU A 614 -42.56 -8.31 -1.89
C GLU A 614 -43.31 -9.59 -2.27
N GLU A 615 -44.06 -10.16 -1.32
CA GLU A 615 -45.18 -11.02 -1.65
C GLU A 615 -46.28 -10.12 -2.20
N ASP A 616 -46.55 -10.33 -3.47
CA ASP A 616 -47.72 -9.83 -4.20
C ASP A 616 -49.03 -10.10 -3.42
N ASP A 617 -49.69 -9.05 -2.98
CA ASP A 617 -51.12 -9.02 -2.82
C ASP A 617 -51.75 -8.70 -4.19
N SER A 618 -52.23 -9.73 -4.86
CA SER A 618 -53.23 -9.66 -5.92
C SER A 618 -54.21 -10.81 -5.83
#